data_51fb428453f8fdeb2a60768017c34146
#
_entry.id   51fb428453f8fdeb2a60768017c34146
#
_cell.length_a   1.000
_cell.length_b   1.000
_cell.length_c   1.000
_cell.angle_alpha   90.00
_cell.angle_beta   90.00
_cell.angle_gamma   90.00
#
_symmetry.space_group_name_H-M   'P 1'
#
loop_
_entity.id
_entity.type
_entity.pdbx_description
1 polymer ?
#
loop_
_entity_poly.entity_id
_entity_poly.type
_entity_poly.pdbx_seq_one_letter_code
_entity_poly.pdbx_strand_id
1 'polypeptide(L)'
;MKYEFNGKAPEVGENVFIADNAAVIGDVSLGDGSSVWFGAAIRGDDMHIEVGKRSNIQDNATLHSGAVIGDGVTVGHNAIVHGCRICDNVLIGMGSIVLDGAVIAEDSIVGAGALVTGNKTFPPKSLILGSPATVRRELTDEEIESIRNNAEEYVKLSIEYKKTQVTL
;
A
#
# COMPACT_ATOMS: atom_id res chain seq x y z
N MET A 1 10.51 8.21 9.23
CA MET A 1 10.82 8.12 10.69
C MET A 1 9.87 7.12 11.36
N LYS A 2 10.35 6.38 12.36
CA LYS A 2 9.53 5.45 13.17
C LYS A 2 9.19 6.08 14.52
N TYR A 3 7.92 5.96 14.94
CA TYR A 3 7.45 6.52 16.20
C TYR A 3 6.76 5.44 17.03
N GLU A 4 7.10 5.34 18.31
CA GLU A 4 6.34 4.58 19.28
C GLU A 4 5.07 5.34 19.67
N PHE A 5 3.95 4.62 19.85
CA PHE A 5 2.70 5.16 20.39
C PHE A 5 2.09 4.15 21.36
N ASN A 6 1.80 4.59 22.59
CA ASN A 6 1.22 3.76 23.66
C ASN A 6 1.96 2.43 23.89
N GLY A 7 3.29 2.44 23.87
CA GLY A 7 4.12 1.26 24.10
C GLY A 7 4.22 0.30 22.91
N LYS A 8 3.68 0.66 21.75
CA LYS A 8 3.81 -0.08 20.50
C LYS A 8 4.70 0.68 19.51
N ALA A 9 5.70 -0.01 18.98
CA ALA A 9 6.61 0.52 17.98
C ALA A 9 6.51 -0.31 16.69
N PRO A 10 6.75 0.30 15.52
CA PRO A 10 6.69 -0.43 14.26
C PRO A 10 7.66 -1.61 14.20
N GLU A 11 7.15 -2.79 13.86
CA GLU A 11 7.92 -3.98 13.54
C GLU A 11 8.30 -3.96 12.06
N VAL A 12 9.59 -4.12 11.77
CA VAL A 12 10.13 -3.94 10.42
C VAL A 12 10.91 -5.18 10.03
N GLY A 13 10.50 -5.81 8.94
CA GLY A 13 11.14 -6.97 8.35
C GLY A 13 12.51 -6.69 7.73
N GLU A 14 13.05 -7.68 7.05
CA GLU A 14 14.34 -7.59 6.38
C GLU A 14 14.24 -6.74 5.10
N ASN A 15 15.29 -5.99 4.82
CA ASN A 15 15.41 -5.19 3.59
C ASN A 15 14.31 -4.15 3.34
N VAL A 16 13.56 -3.75 4.36
CA VAL A 16 12.56 -2.68 4.26
C VAL A 16 13.23 -1.31 4.05
N PHE A 17 12.69 -0.51 3.14
CA PHE A 17 13.07 0.90 2.93
C PHE A 17 12.03 1.82 3.57
N ILE A 18 12.46 2.80 4.33
CA ILE A 18 11.61 3.87 4.86
C ILE A 18 12.32 5.20 4.55
N ALA A 19 11.70 6.03 3.73
CA ALA A 19 12.23 7.36 3.41
C ALA A 19 12.33 8.24 4.66
N ASP A 20 13.31 9.14 4.71
CA ASP A 20 13.63 9.92 5.92
C ASP A 20 12.47 10.79 6.41
N ASN A 21 11.62 11.27 5.49
CA ASN A 21 10.45 12.09 5.81
C ASN A 21 9.12 11.30 5.82
N ALA A 22 9.15 9.97 5.64
CA ALA A 22 7.99 9.13 5.87
C ALA A 22 7.75 8.90 7.36
N ALA A 23 6.48 8.77 7.77
CA ALA A 23 6.10 8.52 9.15
C ALA A 23 5.46 7.14 9.30
N VAL A 24 6.04 6.28 10.16
CA VAL A 24 5.47 4.98 10.53
C VAL A 24 5.29 4.98 12.04
N ILE A 25 4.05 4.90 12.51
CA ILE A 25 3.65 5.24 13.87
C ILE A 25 2.86 4.11 14.51
N GLY A 26 3.26 3.70 15.73
CA GLY A 26 2.48 2.78 16.58
C GLY A 26 2.51 1.33 16.12
N ASP A 27 1.35 0.68 16.19
CA ASP A 27 1.16 -0.75 15.92
C ASP A 27 1.13 -1.03 14.40
N VAL A 28 2.30 -1.15 13.81
CA VAL A 28 2.49 -1.37 12.36
C VAL A 28 3.47 -2.49 12.14
N SER A 29 3.17 -3.44 11.26
CA SER A 29 4.12 -4.42 10.75
C SER A 29 4.42 -4.20 9.27
N LEU A 30 5.71 -4.17 8.92
CA LEU A 30 6.20 -4.05 7.55
C LEU A 30 6.92 -5.33 7.15
N GLY A 31 6.41 -6.04 6.14
CA GLY A 31 6.98 -7.29 5.62
C GLY A 31 8.30 -7.07 4.87
N ASP A 32 9.05 -8.17 4.69
CA ASP A 32 10.36 -8.17 4.04
C ASP A 32 10.32 -7.52 2.65
N GLY A 33 11.30 -6.69 2.36
CA GLY A 33 11.45 -6.02 1.07
C GLY A 33 10.37 -4.98 0.75
N SER A 34 9.48 -4.66 1.70
CA SER A 34 8.51 -3.58 1.52
C SER A 34 9.18 -2.20 1.53
N SER A 35 8.47 -1.17 1.05
CA SER A 35 9.02 0.18 0.99
C SER A 35 7.98 1.25 1.29
N VAL A 36 8.38 2.26 2.07
CA VAL A 36 7.56 3.43 2.44
C VAL A 36 8.28 4.69 1.94
N TRP A 37 7.64 5.38 1.00
CA TRP A 37 8.26 6.45 0.23
C TRP A 37 8.02 7.84 0.85
N PHE A 38 8.53 8.86 0.18
CA PHE A 38 8.63 10.21 0.74
C PHE A 38 7.26 10.82 1.08
N GLY A 39 7.14 11.33 2.30
CA GLY A 39 5.91 11.94 2.80
C GLY A 39 4.77 10.97 3.12
N ALA A 40 4.93 9.66 2.89
CA ALA A 40 3.90 8.68 3.24
C ALA A 40 3.72 8.59 4.76
N ALA A 41 2.46 8.37 5.20
CA ALA A 41 2.10 8.23 6.59
C ALA A 41 1.36 6.90 6.83
N ILE A 42 1.91 6.06 7.71
CA ILE A 42 1.29 4.82 8.18
C ILE A 42 1.07 4.97 9.69
N ARG A 43 -0.19 5.07 10.12
CA ARG A 43 -0.51 5.41 11.50
C ARG A 43 -1.41 4.35 12.15
N GLY A 44 -0.78 3.45 12.92
CA GLY A 44 -1.40 2.38 13.71
C GLY A 44 -1.59 2.79 15.18
N ASP A 45 -2.28 3.89 15.42
CA ASP A 45 -2.54 4.42 16.77
C ASP A 45 -3.87 3.94 17.35
N ASP A 46 -4.78 3.48 16.51
CA ASP A 46 -6.09 2.92 16.88
C ASP A 46 -6.16 1.39 16.68
N MET A 47 -5.72 0.91 15.52
CA MET A 47 -5.74 -0.51 15.14
C MET A 47 -4.42 -0.90 14.47
N HIS A 48 -4.07 -2.21 14.56
CA HIS A 48 -2.89 -2.77 13.89
C HIS A 48 -2.97 -2.60 12.37
N ILE A 49 -1.88 -2.11 11.76
CA ILE A 49 -1.73 -2.02 10.30
C ILE A 49 -0.70 -3.05 9.86
N GLU A 50 -1.05 -3.83 8.85
CA GLU A 50 -0.16 -4.81 8.24
C GLU A 50 0.18 -4.40 6.80
N VAL A 51 1.47 -4.41 6.46
CA VAL A 51 1.96 -4.26 5.09
C VAL A 51 2.76 -5.49 4.73
N GLY A 52 2.29 -6.23 3.75
CA GLY A 52 2.89 -7.47 3.27
C GLY A 52 4.25 -7.29 2.59
N LYS A 53 4.87 -8.41 2.25
CA LYS A 53 6.20 -8.45 1.64
C LYS A 53 6.21 -7.81 0.26
N ARG A 54 7.31 -7.11 -0.05
CA ARG A 54 7.56 -6.53 -1.38
C ARG A 54 6.48 -5.54 -1.83
N SER A 55 5.67 -5.05 -0.90
CA SER A 55 4.66 -4.01 -1.14
C SER A 55 5.26 -2.63 -0.99
N ASN A 56 4.76 -1.67 -1.76
CA ASN A 56 5.27 -0.31 -1.74
C ASN A 56 4.15 0.69 -1.45
N ILE A 57 4.42 1.58 -0.49
CA ILE A 57 3.54 2.68 -0.10
C ILE A 57 4.18 3.96 -0.61
N GLN A 58 3.67 4.46 -1.73
CA GLN A 58 4.30 5.53 -2.49
C GLN A 58 4.12 6.91 -1.85
N ASP A 59 4.74 7.92 -2.48
CA ASP A 59 4.86 9.26 -1.93
C ASP A 59 3.51 9.84 -1.53
N ASN A 60 3.45 10.41 -0.32
CA ASN A 60 2.26 11.02 0.30
C ASN A 60 1.04 10.11 0.45
N ALA A 61 1.18 8.80 0.27
CA ALA A 61 0.08 7.87 0.55
C ALA A 61 -0.17 7.77 2.05
N THR A 62 -1.43 7.51 2.43
CA THR A 62 -1.83 7.42 3.84
C THR A 62 -2.51 6.07 4.11
N LEU A 63 -2.01 5.34 5.13
CA LEU A 63 -2.62 4.13 5.67
C LEU A 63 -3.06 4.38 7.11
N HIS A 64 -4.32 4.04 7.44
CA HIS A 64 -4.85 4.22 8.80
C HIS A 64 -5.93 3.19 9.14
N SER A 65 -6.27 3.12 10.45
CA SER A 65 -7.44 2.40 10.99
C SER A 65 -7.49 0.90 10.63
N GLY A 66 -6.38 0.19 10.87
CA GLY A 66 -6.33 -1.26 10.67
C GLY A 66 -6.33 -1.70 9.20
N ALA A 67 -5.75 -0.90 8.31
CA ALA A 67 -5.56 -1.29 6.93
C ALA A 67 -4.65 -2.54 6.83
N VAL A 68 -5.09 -3.53 6.06
CA VAL A 68 -4.33 -4.77 5.80
C VAL A 68 -3.96 -4.81 4.33
N ILE A 69 -2.67 -4.78 4.05
CA ILE A 69 -2.08 -4.79 2.71
C ILE A 69 -1.36 -6.11 2.52
N GLY A 70 -1.73 -6.86 1.49
CA GLY A 70 -1.11 -8.13 1.11
C GLY A 70 0.30 -8.00 0.53
N ASP A 71 0.81 -9.08 -0.06
CA ASP A 71 2.13 -9.15 -0.67
C ASP A 71 2.12 -8.58 -2.09
N GLY A 72 3.21 -7.92 -2.51
CA GLY A 72 3.37 -7.40 -3.87
C GLY A 72 2.38 -6.29 -4.25
N VAL A 73 1.83 -5.58 -3.27
CA VAL A 73 0.87 -4.50 -3.49
C VAL A 73 1.58 -3.18 -3.77
N THR A 74 1.08 -2.44 -4.74
CA THR A 74 1.45 -1.04 -4.95
C THR A 74 0.35 -0.12 -4.47
N VAL A 75 0.63 0.70 -3.47
CA VAL A 75 -0.24 1.83 -3.08
C VAL A 75 0.33 3.10 -3.71
N GLY A 76 -0.34 3.60 -4.73
CA GLY A 76 0.11 4.72 -5.56
C GLY A 76 0.17 6.05 -4.83
N HIS A 77 0.90 7.00 -5.42
CA HIS A 77 1.12 8.34 -4.85
C HIS A 77 -0.21 9.02 -4.43
N ASN A 78 -0.22 9.65 -3.27
CA ASN A 78 -1.37 10.37 -2.70
C ASN A 78 -2.63 9.50 -2.49
N ALA A 79 -2.54 8.17 -2.54
CA ALA A 79 -3.68 7.30 -2.24
C ALA A 79 -3.98 7.27 -0.74
N ILE A 80 -5.25 7.07 -0.40
CA ILE A 80 -5.73 6.90 0.98
C ILE A 80 -6.31 5.49 1.11
N VAL A 81 -5.78 4.71 2.05
CA VAL A 81 -6.22 3.35 2.36
C VAL A 81 -6.60 3.30 3.83
N HIS A 82 -7.89 3.21 4.12
CA HIS A 82 -8.43 3.38 5.46
C HIS A 82 -9.32 2.20 5.82
N GLY A 83 -8.98 1.47 6.91
CA GLY A 83 -9.80 0.42 7.49
C GLY A 83 -10.22 -0.72 6.56
N CYS A 84 -9.43 -1.06 5.57
CA CYS A 84 -9.81 -1.99 4.49
C CYS A 84 -8.77 -3.09 4.29
N ARG A 85 -9.12 -4.08 3.48
CA ARG A 85 -8.21 -5.16 3.07
C ARG A 85 -7.91 -5.08 1.58
N ILE A 86 -6.63 -5.01 1.28
CA ILE A 86 -6.08 -5.12 -0.07
C ILE A 86 -5.34 -6.46 -0.14
N CYS A 87 -5.81 -7.38 -0.98
CA CYS A 87 -5.18 -8.69 -1.16
C CYS A 87 -3.89 -8.60 -1.99
N ASP A 88 -3.28 -9.74 -2.28
CA ASP A 88 -1.97 -9.80 -2.94
C ASP A 88 -2.02 -9.29 -4.39
N ASN A 89 -0.89 -8.77 -4.87
CA ASN A 89 -0.70 -8.30 -6.24
C ASN A 89 -1.78 -7.31 -6.71
N VAL A 90 -2.17 -6.37 -5.86
CA VAL A 90 -3.12 -5.29 -6.20
C VAL A 90 -2.39 -3.99 -6.45
N LEU A 91 -2.82 -3.26 -7.48
CA LEU A 91 -2.40 -1.88 -7.70
C LEU A 91 -3.52 -0.93 -7.29
N ILE A 92 -3.27 -0.12 -6.29
CA ILE A 92 -4.10 1.01 -5.87
C ILE A 92 -3.59 2.25 -6.57
N GLY A 93 -4.36 2.78 -7.51
CA GLY A 93 -3.95 3.89 -8.38
C GLY A 93 -3.77 5.20 -7.62
N MET A 94 -2.96 6.10 -8.19
CA MET A 94 -2.63 7.42 -7.62
C MET A 94 -3.88 8.22 -7.26
N GLY A 95 -3.88 8.81 -6.06
CA GLY A 95 -4.97 9.67 -5.59
C GLY A 95 -6.31 8.96 -5.36
N SER A 96 -6.36 7.63 -5.40
CA SER A 96 -7.56 6.88 -5.08
C SER A 96 -7.82 6.85 -3.56
N ILE A 97 -9.08 6.59 -3.20
CA ILE A 97 -9.52 6.48 -1.80
C ILE A 97 -10.23 5.14 -1.63
N VAL A 98 -9.76 4.33 -0.67
CA VAL A 98 -10.38 3.06 -0.30
C VAL A 98 -10.80 3.12 1.15
N LEU A 99 -12.11 2.97 1.42
CA LEU A 99 -12.73 3.20 2.71
C LEU A 99 -13.00 1.91 3.51
N ASP A 100 -13.35 2.10 4.77
CA ASP A 100 -13.53 1.07 5.80
C ASP A 100 -14.35 -0.13 5.36
N GLY A 101 -13.85 -1.32 5.69
CA GLY A 101 -14.49 -2.59 5.39
C GLY A 101 -14.50 -2.97 3.91
N ALA A 102 -13.89 -2.17 3.03
CA ALA A 102 -13.74 -2.57 1.64
C ALA A 102 -12.72 -3.72 1.50
N VAL A 103 -12.96 -4.60 0.54
CA VAL A 103 -12.05 -5.71 0.19
C VAL A 103 -11.77 -5.67 -1.30
N ILE A 104 -10.50 -5.52 -1.66
CA ILE A 104 -10.01 -5.65 -3.03
C ILE A 104 -9.30 -7.00 -3.14
N ALA A 105 -9.88 -7.92 -3.91
CA ALA A 105 -9.29 -9.24 -4.08
C ALA A 105 -8.06 -9.19 -5.01
N GLU A 106 -7.30 -10.27 -4.99
CA GLU A 106 -5.99 -10.40 -5.63
C GLU A 106 -5.98 -10.08 -7.13
N ASP A 107 -4.80 -9.76 -7.65
CA ASP A 107 -4.55 -9.50 -9.06
C ASP A 107 -5.46 -8.40 -9.67
N SER A 108 -5.80 -7.35 -8.90
CA SER A 108 -6.76 -6.32 -9.30
C SER A 108 -6.12 -4.93 -9.41
N ILE A 109 -6.74 -4.05 -10.19
CA ILE A 109 -6.36 -2.63 -10.31
C ILE A 109 -7.52 -1.75 -9.86
N VAL A 110 -7.27 -0.89 -8.88
CA VAL A 110 -8.06 0.29 -8.58
C VAL A 110 -7.46 1.46 -9.36
N GLY A 111 -8.20 2.05 -10.27
CA GLY A 111 -7.69 3.13 -11.12
C GLY A 111 -7.45 4.43 -10.35
N ALA A 112 -6.60 5.29 -10.93
CA ALA A 112 -6.27 6.58 -10.33
C ALA A 112 -7.53 7.44 -10.07
N GLY A 113 -7.57 8.11 -8.91
CA GLY A 113 -8.69 8.96 -8.50
C GLY A 113 -10.00 8.22 -8.20
N ALA A 114 -10.02 6.89 -8.16
CA ALA A 114 -11.24 6.14 -7.86
C ALA A 114 -11.63 6.28 -6.37
N LEU A 115 -12.93 6.28 -6.09
CA LEU A 115 -13.50 6.25 -4.74
C LEU A 115 -14.16 4.89 -4.49
N VAL A 116 -13.46 4.02 -3.76
CA VAL A 116 -14.00 2.75 -3.26
C VAL A 116 -14.71 3.03 -1.94
N THR A 117 -16.03 2.96 -1.96
CA THR A 117 -16.87 3.20 -0.78
C THR A 117 -16.82 2.03 0.20
N GLY A 118 -17.11 2.30 1.46
CA GLY A 118 -17.04 1.34 2.55
C GLY A 118 -17.86 0.07 2.36
N ASN A 119 -17.39 -1.03 2.95
CA ASN A 119 -18.05 -2.35 2.95
C ASN A 119 -18.32 -2.94 1.56
N LYS A 120 -17.53 -2.57 0.56
CA LYS A 120 -17.59 -3.12 -0.80
C LYS A 120 -16.54 -4.22 -0.98
N THR A 121 -16.96 -5.33 -1.58
CA THR A 121 -16.04 -6.40 -1.97
C THR A 121 -15.98 -6.49 -3.48
N PHE A 122 -14.75 -6.48 -4.00
CA PHE A 122 -14.46 -6.58 -5.43
C PHE A 122 -13.80 -7.93 -5.71
N PRO A 123 -14.26 -8.66 -6.75
CA PRO A 123 -13.71 -9.97 -7.10
C PRO A 123 -12.26 -9.84 -7.62
N PRO A 124 -11.50 -10.96 -7.64
CA PRO A 124 -10.14 -10.95 -8.18
C PRO A 124 -10.10 -10.58 -9.67
N LYS A 125 -8.94 -10.20 -10.14
CA LYS A 125 -8.65 -9.84 -11.53
C LYS A 125 -9.55 -8.73 -12.08
N SER A 126 -9.92 -7.76 -11.23
CA SER A 126 -10.87 -6.70 -11.58
C SER A 126 -10.17 -5.39 -11.92
N LEU A 127 -10.60 -4.74 -13.02
CA LEU A 127 -10.38 -3.32 -13.25
C LEU A 127 -11.50 -2.53 -12.58
N ILE A 128 -11.16 -1.76 -11.54
CA ILE A 128 -12.09 -1.04 -10.67
C ILE A 128 -11.90 0.46 -10.88
N LEU A 129 -12.91 1.16 -11.43
CA LEU A 129 -12.82 2.56 -11.79
C LEU A 129 -14.05 3.36 -11.33
N GLY A 130 -13.87 4.65 -11.11
CA GLY A 130 -14.94 5.63 -10.94
C GLY A 130 -15.12 6.14 -9.52
N SER A 131 -16.07 7.07 -9.35
CA SER A 131 -16.46 7.64 -8.07
C SER A 131 -18.00 7.78 -8.03
N PRO A 132 -18.71 6.85 -7.36
CA PRO A 132 -18.20 5.64 -6.67
C PRO A 132 -17.62 4.60 -7.64
N ALA A 133 -16.61 3.86 -7.18
CA ALA A 133 -15.93 2.85 -7.98
C ALA A 133 -16.76 1.60 -8.21
N THR A 134 -16.66 1.05 -9.43
CA THR A 134 -17.32 -0.19 -9.85
C THR A 134 -16.36 -1.03 -10.69
N VAL A 135 -16.60 -2.34 -10.75
CA VAL A 135 -15.90 -3.21 -11.71
C VAL A 135 -16.27 -2.80 -13.13
N ARG A 136 -15.27 -2.55 -13.97
CA ARG A 136 -15.45 -2.22 -15.38
C ARG A 136 -15.31 -3.42 -16.28
N ARG A 137 -14.34 -4.28 -15.98
CA ARG A 137 -14.06 -5.54 -16.68
C ARG A 137 -13.06 -6.37 -15.90
N GLU A 138 -12.84 -7.57 -16.35
CA GLU A 138 -11.72 -8.40 -15.92
C GLU A 138 -10.41 -7.87 -16.53
N LEU A 139 -9.29 -8.03 -15.81
CA LEU A 139 -7.94 -7.73 -16.30
C LEU A 139 -7.45 -8.81 -17.27
N THR A 140 -6.59 -8.42 -18.19
CA THR A 140 -5.84 -9.37 -19.01
C THR A 140 -4.64 -9.93 -18.25
N ASP A 141 -4.08 -11.06 -18.72
CA ASP A 141 -2.87 -11.63 -18.11
C ASP A 141 -1.67 -10.66 -18.19
N GLU A 142 -1.57 -9.86 -19.26
CA GLU A 142 -0.53 -8.85 -19.43
C GLU A 142 -0.68 -7.70 -18.40
N GLU A 143 -1.91 -7.30 -18.07
CA GLU A 143 -2.17 -6.30 -17.03
C GLU A 143 -1.80 -6.83 -15.65
N ILE A 144 -2.13 -8.09 -15.36
CA ILE A 144 -1.75 -8.75 -14.10
C ILE A 144 -0.22 -8.85 -13.99
N GLU A 145 0.47 -9.24 -15.06
CA GLU A 145 1.93 -9.28 -15.08
C GLU A 145 2.54 -7.89 -14.90
N SER A 146 1.91 -6.84 -15.44
CA SER A 146 2.34 -5.46 -15.26
C SER A 146 2.27 -5.01 -13.80
N ILE A 147 1.26 -5.45 -13.03
CA ILE A 147 1.17 -5.17 -11.58
C ILE A 147 2.37 -5.77 -10.85
N ARG A 148 2.68 -7.04 -11.12
CA ARG A 148 3.79 -7.77 -10.51
C ARG A 148 5.13 -7.12 -10.82
N ASN A 149 5.34 -6.78 -12.09
CA ASN A 149 6.56 -6.11 -12.53
C ASN A 149 6.72 -4.73 -11.86
N ASN A 150 5.64 -3.97 -11.70
CA ASN A 150 5.67 -2.69 -10.99
C ASN A 150 6.13 -2.85 -9.53
N ALA A 151 5.59 -3.82 -8.79
CA ALA A 151 6.02 -4.10 -7.42
C ALA A 151 7.51 -4.49 -7.36
N GLU A 152 7.99 -5.33 -8.29
CA GLU A 152 9.40 -5.71 -8.38
C GLU A 152 10.33 -4.53 -8.70
N GLU A 153 9.92 -3.61 -9.56
CA GLU A 153 10.67 -2.39 -9.85
C GLU A 153 10.86 -1.55 -8.59
N TYR A 154 9.83 -1.42 -7.76
CA TYR A 154 9.92 -0.70 -6.48
C TYR A 154 10.81 -1.40 -5.46
N VAL A 155 10.86 -2.74 -5.45
CA VAL A 155 11.84 -3.48 -4.63
C VAL A 155 13.27 -3.13 -5.07
N LYS A 156 13.56 -3.17 -6.36
CA LYS A 156 14.88 -2.82 -6.90
C LYS A 156 15.23 -1.37 -6.60
N LEU A 157 14.31 -0.45 -6.84
CA LEU A 157 14.48 0.97 -6.61
C LEU A 157 14.76 1.27 -5.12
N SER A 158 14.06 0.61 -4.22
CA SER A 158 14.25 0.77 -2.77
C SER A 158 15.67 0.38 -2.32
N ILE A 159 16.25 -0.65 -2.94
CA ILE A 159 17.63 -1.08 -2.69
C ILE A 159 18.64 -0.01 -3.16
N GLU A 160 18.36 0.63 -4.30
CA GLU A 160 19.21 1.71 -4.81
C GLU A 160 19.14 2.94 -3.91
N TYR A 161 17.96 3.35 -3.48
CA TYR A 161 17.78 4.47 -2.56
C TYR A 161 18.50 4.26 -1.22
N LYS A 162 18.49 3.03 -0.68
CA LYS A 162 19.26 2.72 0.54
C LYS A 162 20.77 2.96 0.39
N LYS A 163 21.33 2.78 -0.81
CA LYS A 163 22.75 3.02 -1.07
C LYS A 163 23.07 4.51 -1.19
N THR A 164 22.09 5.33 -1.52
CA THR A 164 22.25 6.76 -1.76
C THR A 164 21.84 7.63 -0.57
N GLN A 165 21.28 7.04 0.50
CA GLN A 165 21.02 7.78 1.74
C GLN A 165 22.32 8.32 2.30
N VAL A 166 22.48 9.63 2.22
CA VAL A 166 23.61 10.35 2.83
C VAL A 166 23.17 10.77 4.23
N THR A 167 23.86 10.28 5.25
CA THR A 167 23.69 10.82 6.61
C THR A 167 24.31 12.22 6.62
N LEU A 168 23.48 13.25 6.60
CA LEU A 168 23.88 14.64 6.74
C LEU A 168 24.09 14.98 8.22
#